data_c99191e9b2212afc929055290d29f890
#
_entry.id   c99191e9b2212afc929055290d29f890
#
_cell.length_a   1.000
_cell.length_b   1.000
_cell.length_c   1.000
_cell.angle_alpha   90.00
_cell.angle_beta   90.00
_cell.angle_gamma   90.00
#
_symmetry.space_group_name_H-M   'P 1'
#
loop_
_entity.id
_entity.type
_entity.pdbx_description
1 polymer ?
#
loop_
_entity_poly.entity_id
_entity_poly.type
_entity_poly.pdbx_seq_one_letter_code
_entity_poly.pdbx_strand_id
1 'polypeptide(L)'
;MSSTTTSQSVSPFELFLRRFKREKLAILAGSILLIMVLMAIFAPFFLSQGLNDFDYDKILMPPSAENWVGTDLYGRDLFTRLVYGARISLSVGFLSVTFGALLGSVLGIMAAYKGGWLDTIIMRAADVLFAFPSFLLAIAIVAVLGGGIVNVIIAIAIFSTPTFARITRSSALAVLNSQYVRAATTMGASHFRIMFVHILPSTIGGILVYFTMRVGTSVLTAASLSFLGMGAQPPSPEWGAMLASSRDFIAVDGYMYLTLYPGLCIFLTVLCCNVLGDGLRAALDPK
;
A
#
# COMPACT_ATOMS: atom_id res chain seq x y z
N MET A 1 -47.22 22.12 -24.96
CA MET A 1 -46.67 20.77 -24.74
C MET A 1 -45.22 20.94 -24.29
N SER A 2 -44.99 21.01 -23.01
CA SER A 2 -43.62 21.09 -22.43
C SER A 2 -43.11 19.67 -22.24
N SER A 3 -42.10 19.29 -23.01
CA SER A 3 -41.38 18.04 -22.84
C SER A 3 -40.55 18.12 -21.53
N THR A 4 -41.07 17.52 -20.49
CA THR A 4 -40.29 17.20 -19.26
C THR A 4 -39.22 16.19 -19.61
N THR A 5 -38.04 16.67 -19.94
CA THR A 5 -36.83 15.87 -19.96
C THR A 5 -36.57 15.37 -18.53
N THR A 6 -36.94 14.13 -18.26
CA THR A 6 -36.53 13.41 -17.06
C THR A 6 -34.99 13.32 -17.06
N SER A 7 -34.33 14.19 -16.29
CA SER A 7 -32.93 14.06 -16.00
C SER A 7 -32.76 12.76 -15.20
N GLN A 8 -32.34 11.68 -15.87
CA GLN A 8 -31.93 10.46 -15.20
C GLN A 8 -30.77 10.85 -14.25
N SER A 9 -31.04 10.76 -12.96
CA SER A 9 -30.04 10.98 -11.93
C SER A 9 -28.94 9.89 -12.06
N VAL A 10 -27.83 10.26 -12.70
CA VAL A 10 -26.69 9.36 -12.86
C VAL A 10 -26.17 9.00 -11.48
N SER A 11 -26.05 7.72 -11.17
CA SER A 11 -25.55 7.24 -9.89
C SER A 11 -24.12 7.79 -9.62
N PRO A 12 -23.78 8.14 -8.36
CA PRO A 12 -22.43 8.59 -8.01
C PRO A 12 -21.34 7.63 -8.46
N PHE A 13 -21.62 6.33 -8.43
CA PHE A 13 -20.72 5.28 -8.90
C PHE A 13 -20.51 5.31 -10.42
N GLU A 14 -21.56 5.55 -11.21
CA GLU A 14 -21.44 5.70 -12.66
C GLU A 14 -20.65 6.95 -13.04
N LEU A 15 -20.82 8.06 -12.31
CA LEU A 15 -20.02 9.27 -12.49
C LEU A 15 -18.56 9.01 -12.21
N PHE A 16 -18.24 8.33 -11.12
CA PHE A 16 -16.89 7.90 -10.79
C PHE A 16 -16.30 7.04 -11.92
N LEU A 17 -17.03 6.00 -12.39
CA LEU A 17 -16.55 5.11 -13.44
C LEU A 17 -16.30 5.85 -14.76
N ARG A 18 -17.18 6.78 -15.13
CA ARG A 18 -17.02 7.59 -16.34
C ARG A 18 -15.79 8.50 -16.27
N ARG A 19 -15.51 9.08 -15.10
CA ARG A 19 -14.33 9.93 -14.89
C ARG A 19 -13.07 9.09 -14.86
N PHE A 20 -13.06 7.99 -14.12
CA PHE A 20 -11.91 7.09 -14.02
C PHE A 20 -11.49 6.50 -15.36
N LYS A 21 -12.46 6.16 -16.24
CA LYS A 21 -12.18 5.71 -17.61
C LYS A 21 -11.44 6.74 -18.48
N ARG A 22 -11.43 8.00 -18.12
CA ARG A 22 -10.67 9.04 -18.82
C ARG A 22 -9.20 9.12 -18.36
N GLU A 23 -8.90 8.59 -17.20
CA GLU A 23 -7.55 8.56 -16.62
C GLU A 23 -6.76 7.35 -17.16
N LYS A 24 -6.30 7.45 -18.43
CA LYS A 24 -5.63 6.34 -19.14
C LYS A 24 -4.38 5.84 -18.43
N LEU A 25 -3.58 6.75 -17.85
CA LEU A 25 -2.36 6.39 -17.11
C LEU A 25 -2.68 5.61 -15.83
N ALA A 26 -3.76 5.97 -15.12
CA ALA A 26 -4.19 5.25 -13.94
C ALA A 26 -4.69 3.85 -14.27
N ILE A 27 -5.41 3.70 -15.40
CA ILE A 27 -5.85 2.38 -15.87
C ILE A 27 -4.65 1.51 -16.24
N LEU A 28 -3.65 2.07 -16.94
CA LEU A 28 -2.42 1.34 -17.28
C LEU A 28 -1.67 0.92 -16.00
N ALA A 29 -1.49 1.83 -15.04
CA ALA A 29 -0.85 1.55 -13.77
C ALA A 29 -1.60 0.47 -12.96
N GLY A 30 -2.93 0.57 -12.88
CA GLY A 30 -3.78 -0.43 -12.27
C GLY A 30 -3.68 -1.79 -12.93
N SER A 31 -3.60 -1.83 -14.28
CA SER A 31 -3.42 -3.07 -15.04
C SER A 31 -2.07 -3.72 -14.76
N ILE A 32 -0.99 -2.94 -14.69
CA ILE A 32 0.35 -3.45 -14.34
C ILE A 32 0.34 -4.05 -12.92
N LEU A 33 -0.21 -3.32 -11.94
CA LEU A 33 -0.33 -3.83 -10.57
C LEU A 33 -1.17 -5.12 -10.50
N LEU A 34 -2.29 -5.15 -11.24
CA LEU A 34 -3.13 -6.34 -11.31
C LEU A 34 -2.38 -7.54 -11.88
N ILE A 35 -1.61 -7.33 -12.96
CA ILE A 35 -0.77 -8.38 -13.56
C ILE A 35 0.27 -8.87 -12.53
N MET A 36 0.95 -7.97 -11.83
CA MET A 36 1.93 -8.34 -10.80
C MET A 36 1.28 -9.16 -9.68
N VAL A 37 0.10 -8.76 -9.21
CA VAL A 37 -0.65 -9.49 -8.18
C VAL A 37 -1.12 -10.86 -8.70
N LEU A 38 -1.64 -10.94 -9.92
CA LEU A 38 -2.06 -12.21 -10.53
C LEU A 38 -0.87 -13.15 -10.74
N MET A 39 0.25 -12.65 -11.24
CA MET A 39 1.48 -13.44 -11.35
C MET A 39 1.92 -13.97 -9.99
N ALA A 40 1.89 -13.13 -8.94
CA ALA A 40 2.23 -13.54 -7.59
C ALA A 40 1.28 -14.63 -7.05
N ILE A 41 -0.02 -14.51 -7.27
CA ILE A 41 -1.03 -15.49 -6.80
C ILE A 41 -0.89 -16.81 -7.56
N PHE A 42 -0.78 -16.75 -8.87
CA PHE A 42 -0.78 -17.93 -9.73
C PHE A 42 0.62 -18.50 -9.99
N ALA A 43 1.67 -17.95 -9.37
CA ALA A 43 3.05 -18.43 -9.48
C ALA A 43 3.21 -19.95 -9.43
N PRO A 44 2.58 -20.72 -8.49
CA PRO A 44 2.74 -22.16 -8.41
C PRO A 44 2.20 -22.92 -9.62
N PHE A 45 1.34 -22.31 -10.45
CA PHE A 45 0.73 -22.99 -11.59
C PHE A 45 1.56 -22.92 -12.87
N PHE A 46 2.45 -21.92 -13.01
CA PHE A 46 3.23 -21.71 -14.22
C PHE A 46 4.75 -21.71 -14.01
N LEU A 47 5.21 -21.69 -12.76
CA LEU A 47 6.63 -21.82 -12.45
C LEU A 47 6.92 -23.29 -12.13
N SER A 48 7.75 -23.89 -12.97
CA SER A 48 8.16 -25.30 -12.83
C SER A 48 9.30 -25.48 -11.82
N GLN A 49 10.12 -24.43 -11.62
CA GLN A 49 11.23 -24.46 -10.69
C GLN A 49 10.75 -24.13 -9.29
N GLY A 50 11.22 -24.86 -8.29
CA GLY A 50 10.95 -24.59 -6.89
C GLY A 50 11.66 -23.33 -6.41
N LEU A 51 11.06 -22.63 -5.44
CA LEU A 51 11.58 -21.40 -4.89
C LEU A 51 13.02 -21.51 -4.34
N ASN A 52 13.38 -22.67 -3.83
CA ASN A 52 14.65 -22.97 -3.19
C ASN A 52 15.41 -24.12 -3.88
N ASP A 53 15.19 -24.32 -5.18
CA ASP A 53 15.96 -25.29 -5.94
C ASP A 53 17.37 -24.74 -6.18
N PHE A 54 18.33 -25.26 -5.42
CA PHE A 54 19.72 -24.86 -5.50
C PHE A 54 20.40 -25.68 -6.63
N ASP A 55 21.06 -24.98 -7.53
CA ASP A 55 21.87 -25.58 -8.60
C ASP A 55 23.26 -24.91 -8.59
N TYR A 56 24.18 -25.55 -7.91
CA TYR A 56 25.54 -25.02 -7.74
C TYR A 56 26.33 -24.94 -9.05
N ASP A 57 25.89 -25.66 -10.09
CA ASP A 57 26.52 -25.58 -11.44
C ASP A 57 26.06 -24.33 -12.20
N LYS A 58 24.98 -23.68 -11.72
CA LYS A 58 24.36 -22.48 -12.34
C LYS A 58 24.53 -21.20 -11.50
N ILE A 59 25.53 -21.14 -10.62
CA ILE A 59 25.76 -19.95 -9.79
C ILE A 59 26.09 -18.74 -10.68
N LEU A 60 25.40 -17.61 -10.44
CA LEU A 60 25.63 -16.32 -11.09
C LEU A 60 25.62 -16.37 -12.63
N MET A 61 24.82 -17.24 -13.22
CA MET A 61 24.67 -17.29 -14.66
C MET A 61 23.89 -16.09 -15.19
N PRO A 62 24.35 -15.45 -16.26
CA PRO A 62 23.62 -14.33 -16.89
C PRO A 62 22.30 -14.79 -17.49
N PRO A 63 21.41 -13.85 -17.85
CA PRO A 63 20.15 -14.16 -18.53
C PRO A 63 20.34 -15.07 -19.75
N SER A 64 19.54 -16.14 -19.83
CA SER A 64 19.57 -17.15 -20.87
C SER A 64 18.16 -17.60 -21.25
N ALA A 65 18.03 -18.46 -22.28
CA ALA A 65 16.73 -19.03 -22.65
C ALA A 65 16.11 -19.92 -21.55
N GLU A 66 16.92 -20.52 -20.71
CA GLU A 66 16.49 -21.36 -19.57
C GLU A 66 16.20 -20.50 -18.32
N ASN A 67 17.03 -19.50 -18.06
CA ASN A 67 16.89 -18.58 -16.93
C ASN A 67 16.77 -17.14 -17.47
N TRP A 68 15.57 -16.69 -17.73
CA TRP A 68 15.25 -15.44 -18.45
C TRP A 68 15.91 -14.18 -17.86
N VAL A 69 16.05 -14.13 -16.56
CA VAL A 69 16.68 -13.00 -15.84
C VAL A 69 17.98 -13.42 -15.13
N GLY A 70 18.48 -14.63 -15.42
CA GLY A 70 19.68 -15.17 -14.81
C GLY A 70 19.42 -15.89 -13.50
N THR A 71 20.52 -16.26 -12.81
CA THR A 71 20.49 -16.98 -11.54
C THR A 71 21.17 -16.19 -10.43
N ASP A 72 20.86 -16.51 -9.18
CA ASP A 72 21.42 -15.85 -8.01
C ASP A 72 22.72 -16.51 -7.48
N LEU A 73 23.19 -16.06 -6.31
CA LEU A 73 24.37 -16.53 -5.61
C LEU A 73 24.35 -18.02 -5.24
N TYR A 74 23.21 -18.66 -5.35
CA TYR A 74 22.99 -20.05 -5.00
C TYR A 74 22.52 -20.88 -6.21
N GLY A 75 22.61 -20.29 -7.43
CA GLY A 75 22.15 -20.93 -8.66
C GLY A 75 20.63 -21.01 -8.82
N ARG A 76 19.86 -20.32 -7.97
CA ARG A 76 18.40 -20.32 -8.03
C ARG A 76 17.91 -19.39 -9.15
N ASP A 77 16.84 -19.76 -9.82
CA ASP A 77 16.25 -18.93 -10.88
C ASP A 77 15.74 -17.59 -10.33
N LEU A 78 16.29 -16.49 -10.84
CA LEU A 78 15.98 -15.16 -10.35
C LEU A 78 14.54 -14.74 -10.71
N PHE A 79 14.02 -15.15 -11.88
CA PHE A 79 12.65 -14.85 -12.28
C PHE A 79 11.62 -15.46 -11.32
N THR A 80 11.80 -16.76 -11.00
CA THR A 80 10.98 -17.46 -10.02
C THR A 80 10.99 -16.72 -8.67
N ARG A 81 12.15 -16.30 -8.22
CA ARG A 81 12.30 -15.56 -6.97
C ARG A 81 11.65 -14.19 -7.00
N LEU A 82 11.73 -13.46 -8.12
CA LEU A 82 11.05 -12.16 -8.28
C LEU A 82 9.53 -12.30 -8.20
N VAL A 83 8.96 -13.31 -8.84
CA VAL A 83 7.51 -13.57 -8.85
C VAL A 83 7.01 -14.01 -7.47
N TYR A 84 7.70 -14.94 -6.83
CA TYR A 84 7.36 -15.33 -5.44
C TYR A 84 7.62 -14.19 -4.45
N GLY A 85 8.65 -13.39 -4.69
CA GLY A 85 8.97 -12.19 -3.90
C GLY A 85 7.85 -11.15 -3.94
N ALA A 86 7.16 -11.03 -5.08
CA ALA A 86 5.99 -10.16 -5.20
C ALA A 86 4.91 -10.50 -4.16
N ARG A 87 4.66 -11.79 -3.87
CA ARG A 87 3.68 -12.19 -2.84
C ARG A 87 4.01 -11.60 -1.49
N ILE A 88 5.29 -11.65 -1.11
CA ILE A 88 5.74 -11.17 0.20
C ILE A 88 5.76 -9.64 0.21
N SER A 89 6.45 -9.02 -0.74
CA SER A 89 6.63 -7.56 -0.78
C SER A 89 5.29 -6.81 -0.91
N LEU A 90 4.39 -7.26 -1.79
CA LEU A 90 3.06 -6.66 -1.95
C LEU A 90 2.17 -6.91 -0.73
N SER A 91 2.21 -8.12 -0.13
CA SER A 91 1.45 -8.41 1.08
C SER A 91 1.91 -7.57 2.27
N VAL A 92 3.21 -7.39 2.46
CA VAL A 92 3.76 -6.54 3.52
C VAL A 92 3.26 -5.10 3.35
N GLY A 93 3.39 -4.54 2.14
CA GLY A 93 2.91 -3.18 1.86
C GLY A 93 1.41 -3.04 2.10
N PHE A 94 0.60 -3.95 1.55
CA PHE A 94 -0.85 -3.92 1.65
C PHE A 94 -1.34 -4.09 3.09
N LEU A 95 -0.86 -5.11 3.82
CA LEU A 95 -1.29 -5.39 5.19
C LEU A 95 -0.91 -4.25 6.14
N SER A 96 0.32 -3.73 6.03
CA SER A 96 0.77 -2.60 6.85
C SER A 96 -0.16 -1.40 6.72
N VAL A 97 -0.51 -1.03 5.48
CA VAL A 97 -1.39 0.10 5.23
C VAL A 97 -2.82 -0.20 5.65
N THR A 98 -3.29 -1.43 5.46
CA THR A 98 -4.63 -1.84 5.89
C THR A 98 -4.81 -1.66 7.39
N PHE A 99 -3.86 -2.17 8.20
CA PHE A 99 -3.93 -2.00 9.66
C PHE A 99 -3.82 -0.53 10.07
N GLY A 100 -2.91 0.23 9.46
CA GLY A 100 -2.78 1.67 9.71
C GLY A 100 -4.04 2.46 9.33
N ALA A 101 -4.65 2.12 8.19
CA ALA A 101 -5.88 2.77 7.73
C ALA A 101 -7.08 2.43 8.62
N LEU A 102 -7.25 1.16 9.00
CA LEU A 102 -8.34 0.74 9.89
C LEU A 102 -8.25 1.44 11.25
N LEU A 103 -7.09 1.35 11.91
CA LEU A 103 -6.88 2.00 13.22
C LEU A 103 -6.99 3.51 13.12
N GLY A 104 -6.33 4.12 12.14
CA GLY A 104 -6.35 5.56 11.94
C GLY A 104 -7.74 6.09 11.60
N SER A 105 -8.50 5.40 10.75
CA SER A 105 -9.85 5.83 10.40
C SER A 105 -10.81 5.75 11.60
N VAL A 106 -10.71 4.70 12.42
CA VAL A 106 -11.52 4.59 13.64
C VAL A 106 -11.17 5.72 14.62
N LEU A 107 -9.87 5.96 14.86
CA LEU A 107 -9.43 7.04 15.74
C LEU A 107 -9.83 8.43 15.19
N GLY A 108 -9.69 8.64 13.90
CA GLY A 108 -10.04 9.91 13.25
C GLY A 108 -11.53 10.24 13.32
N ILE A 109 -12.40 9.24 13.09
CA ILE A 109 -13.84 9.46 13.17
C ILE A 109 -14.30 9.67 14.60
N MET A 110 -13.70 8.96 15.58
CA MET A 110 -13.96 9.15 16.99
C MET A 110 -13.55 10.55 17.46
N ALA A 111 -12.37 11.02 17.03
CA ALA A 111 -11.87 12.37 17.31
C ALA A 111 -12.83 13.44 16.77
N ALA A 112 -13.23 13.32 15.48
CA ALA A 112 -14.14 14.27 14.86
C ALA A 112 -15.53 14.30 15.50
N TYR A 113 -16.08 13.12 15.80
CA TYR A 113 -17.46 13.01 16.29
C TYR A 113 -17.63 13.42 17.74
N LYS A 114 -16.73 12.95 18.63
CA LYS A 114 -16.80 13.27 20.06
C LYS A 114 -16.20 14.63 20.41
N GLY A 115 -15.18 15.06 19.66
CA GLY A 115 -14.51 16.34 19.93
C GLY A 115 -13.87 16.42 21.31
N GLY A 116 -13.65 17.66 21.80
CA GLY A 116 -13.19 17.94 23.14
C GLY A 116 -11.85 17.29 23.50
N TRP A 117 -11.76 16.73 24.71
CA TRP A 117 -10.52 16.13 25.22
C TRP A 117 -10.08 14.89 24.43
N LEU A 118 -11.03 14.08 23.92
CA LEU A 118 -10.70 12.88 23.16
C LEU A 118 -10.03 13.24 21.83
N ASP A 119 -10.55 14.24 21.13
CA ASP A 119 -9.92 14.79 19.92
C ASP A 119 -8.52 15.28 20.23
N THR A 120 -8.37 16.04 21.30
CA THR A 120 -7.07 16.58 21.73
C THR A 120 -6.06 15.47 22.01
N ILE A 121 -6.43 14.42 22.74
CA ILE A 121 -5.51 13.31 23.04
C ILE A 121 -5.10 12.57 21.79
N ILE A 122 -6.06 12.19 20.92
CA ILE A 122 -5.77 11.45 19.68
C ILE A 122 -4.84 12.28 18.76
N MET A 123 -5.13 13.58 18.60
CA MET A 123 -4.30 14.42 17.73
C MET A 123 -2.93 14.70 18.35
N ARG A 124 -2.81 14.86 19.66
CA ARG A 124 -1.51 15.01 20.34
C ARG A 124 -0.66 13.74 20.23
N ALA A 125 -1.27 12.57 20.39
CA ALA A 125 -0.56 11.31 20.15
C ALA A 125 -0.07 11.20 18.70
N ALA A 126 -0.89 11.62 17.74
CA ALA A 126 -0.49 11.71 16.35
C ALA A 126 0.66 12.71 16.13
N ASP A 127 0.61 13.89 16.78
CA ASP A 127 1.67 14.91 16.70
C ASP A 127 3.01 14.38 17.24
N VAL A 128 2.99 13.63 18.33
CA VAL A 128 4.19 12.98 18.90
C VAL A 128 4.82 12.00 17.88
N LEU A 129 4.00 11.18 17.21
CA LEU A 129 4.51 10.27 16.18
C LEU A 129 5.06 11.02 14.96
N PHE A 130 4.47 12.14 14.58
CA PHE A 130 4.97 12.99 13.48
C PHE A 130 6.23 13.78 13.83
N ALA A 131 6.58 13.94 15.11
CA ALA A 131 7.82 14.58 15.52
C ALA A 131 9.06 13.75 15.11
N PHE A 132 8.88 12.46 14.85
CA PHE A 132 9.96 11.58 14.39
C PHE A 132 9.88 11.38 12.86
N PRO A 133 11.03 11.40 12.16
CA PRO A 133 11.09 10.96 10.78
C PRO A 133 10.55 9.52 10.68
N SER A 134 9.56 9.29 9.82
CA SER A 134 8.80 8.03 9.76
C SER A 134 9.69 6.79 9.57
N PHE A 135 10.74 6.90 8.76
CA PHE A 135 11.67 5.81 8.53
C PHE A 135 12.52 5.50 9.78
N LEU A 136 13.01 6.52 10.49
CA LEU A 136 13.76 6.32 11.73
C LEU A 136 12.87 5.73 12.83
N LEU A 137 11.61 6.14 12.90
CA LEU A 137 10.64 5.56 13.82
C LEU A 137 10.40 4.08 13.51
N ALA A 138 10.28 3.72 12.23
CA ALA A 138 10.14 2.32 11.83
C ALA A 138 11.37 1.48 12.24
N ILE A 139 12.59 1.98 12.03
CA ILE A 139 13.83 1.34 12.49
C ILE A 139 13.80 1.15 14.00
N ALA A 140 13.45 2.19 14.76
CA ALA A 140 13.43 2.12 16.23
C ALA A 140 12.41 1.07 16.73
N ILE A 141 11.21 1.03 16.12
CA ILE A 141 10.19 0.04 16.48
C ILE A 141 10.68 -1.38 16.19
N VAL A 142 11.25 -1.63 15.00
CA VAL A 142 11.76 -2.96 14.62
C VAL A 142 12.97 -3.34 15.49
N ALA A 143 13.83 -2.39 15.86
CA ALA A 143 14.94 -2.64 16.75
C ALA A 143 14.50 -3.13 18.15
N VAL A 144 13.35 -2.62 18.65
CA VAL A 144 12.78 -3.05 19.93
C VAL A 144 12.02 -4.37 19.80
N LEU A 145 11.24 -4.56 18.74
CA LEU A 145 10.41 -5.76 18.54
C LEU A 145 11.21 -6.97 18.03
N GLY A 146 12.40 -6.74 17.48
CA GLY A 146 13.21 -7.70 16.75
C GLY A 146 12.95 -7.66 15.24
N GLY A 147 13.90 -8.21 14.46
CA GLY A 147 13.77 -8.32 13.00
C GLY A 147 12.64 -9.27 12.58
N GLY A 148 12.17 -9.11 11.35
CA GLY A 148 11.19 -9.99 10.74
C GLY A 148 10.02 -9.26 10.10
N ILE A 149 9.37 -9.92 9.13
CA ILE A 149 8.30 -9.36 8.30
C ILE A 149 7.11 -8.85 9.14
N VAL A 150 6.71 -9.60 10.18
CA VAL A 150 5.57 -9.23 11.03
C VAL A 150 5.85 -7.92 11.78
N ASN A 151 7.05 -7.78 12.33
CA ASN A 151 7.45 -6.58 13.07
C ASN A 151 7.59 -5.37 12.14
N VAL A 152 8.01 -5.58 10.88
CA VAL A 152 7.99 -4.54 9.84
C VAL A 152 6.56 -4.10 9.53
N ILE A 153 5.61 -5.05 9.39
CA ILE A 153 4.19 -4.72 9.17
C ILE A 153 3.66 -3.87 10.33
N ILE A 154 3.93 -4.26 11.57
CA ILE A 154 3.50 -3.53 12.77
C ILE A 154 4.11 -2.11 12.78
N ALA A 155 5.42 -1.99 12.55
CA ALA A 155 6.10 -0.70 12.53
C ALA A 155 5.49 0.25 11.50
N ILE A 156 5.29 -0.24 10.26
CA ILE A 156 4.71 0.56 9.17
C ILE A 156 3.24 0.93 9.50
N ALA A 157 2.46 0.04 10.07
CA ALA A 157 1.09 0.31 10.48
C ALA A 157 1.03 1.43 11.54
N ILE A 158 1.89 1.37 12.57
CA ILE A 158 1.96 2.36 13.65
C ILE A 158 2.20 3.77 13.09
N PHE A 159 3.23 3.95 12.27
CA PHE A 159 3.52 5.29 11.76
C PHE A 159 2.59 5.74 10.61
N SER A 160 1.81 4.82 10.02
CA SER A 160 0.78 5.17 9.03
C SER A 160 -0.52 5.64 9.70
N THR A 161 -0.85 5.11 10.86
CA THR A 161 -2.07 5.40 11.64
C THR A 161 -2.34 6.90 11.84
N PRO A 162 -1.38 7.75 12.25
CA PRO A 162 -1.61 9.18 12.45
C PRO A 162 -2.11 9.91 11.21
N THR A 163 -1.58 9.56 10.04
CA THR A 163 -2.00 10.20 8.79
C THR A 163 -3.43 9.83 8.43
N PHE A 164 -3.80 8.55 8.53
CA PHE A 164 -5.18 8.13 8.30
C PHE A 164 -6.14 8.74 9.33
N ALA A 165 -5.74 8.85 10.59
CA ALA A 165 -6.54 9.51 11.62
C ALA A 165 -6.81 10.98 11.26
N ARG A 166 -5.79 11.70 10.81
CA ARG A 166 -5.91 13.10 10.43
C ARG A 166 -6.78 13.31 9.18
N ILE A 167 -6.59 12.46 8.14
CA ILE A 167 -7.40 12.51 6.91
C ILE A 167 -8.86 12.21 7.22
N THR A 168 -9.13 11.14 7.96
CA THR A 168 -10.51 10.75 8.32
C THR A 168 -11.17 11.81 9.21
N ARG A 169 -10.45 12.36 10.19
CA ARG A 169 -10.95 13.44 11.03
C ARG A 169 -11.32 14.69 10.21
N SER A 170 -10.46 15.12 9.33
CA SER A 170 -10.72 16.30 8.48
C SER A 170 -11.95 16.09 7.60
N SER A 171 -12.04 14.95 6.94
CA SER A 171 -13.20 14.61 6.09
C SER A 171 -14.48 14.45 6.90
N ALA A 172 -14.41 13.85 8.09
CA ALA A 172 -15.55 13.67 8.99
C ALA A 172 -16.09 15.02 9.50
N LEU A 173 -15.21 15.96 9.88
CA LEU A 173 -15.61 17.30 10.31
C LEU A 173 -16.36 18.06 9.23
N ALA A 174 -15.98 17.90 7.96
CA ALA A 174 -16.68 18.53 6.83
C ALA A 174 -18.14 18.06 6.69
N VAL A 175 -18.42 16.81 7.09
CA VAL A 175 -19.73 16.17 6.93
C VAL A 175 -20.58 16.22 8.20
N LEU A 176 -19.95 16.34 9.36
CA LEU A 176 -20.61 16.28 10.67
C LEU A 176 -21.79 17.25 10.80
N ASN A 177 -21.67 18.43 10.20
CA ASN A 177 -22.70 19.47 10.24
C ASN A 177 -23.69 19.43 9.07
N SER A 178 -23.64 18.39 8.23
CA SER A 178 -24.57 18.25 7.11
C SER A 178 -26.01 17.99 7.58
N GLN A 179 -26.98 18.39 6.74
CA GLN A 179 -28.40 18.27 7.07
C GLN A 179 -28.81 16.81 7.35
N TYR A 180 -28.30 15.84 6.57
CA TYR A 180 -28.66 14.44 6.74
C TYR A 180 -28.11 13.83 8.04
N VAL A 181 -26.92 14.24 8.50
CA VAL A 181 -26.36 13.81 9.78
C VAL A 181 -27.17 14.39 10.93
N ARG A 182 -27.53 15.68 10.84
CA ARG A 182 -28.41 16.32 11.84
C ARG A 182 -29.78 15.66 11.90
N ALA A 183 -30.41 15.37 10.75
CA ALA A 183 -31.69 14.67 10.69
C ALA A 183 -31.60 13.28 11.33
N ALA A 184 -30.55 12.50 11.06
CA ALA A 184 -30.34 11.19 11.67
C ALA A 184 -30.21 11.32 13.21
N THR A 185 -29.52 12.35 13.69
CA THR A 185 -29.37 12.62 15.13
C THR A 185 -30.72 12.97 15.76
N THR A 186 -31.50 13.83 15.14
CA THR A 186 -32.83 14.22 15.62
C THR A 186 -33.81 13.04 15.65
N MET A 187 -33.68 12.09 14.72
CA MET A 187 -34.46 10.86 14.68
C MET A 187 -33.98 9.80 15.71
N GLY A 188 -33.00 10.11 16.57
CA GLY A 188 -32.53 9.22 17.63
C GLY A 188 -31.57 8.13 17.18
N ALA A 189 -30.87 8.29 16.04
CA ALA A 189 -29.86 7.35 15.62
C ALA A 189 -28.73 7.24 16.67
N SER A 190 -28.28 6.02 16.98
CA SER A 190 -27.19 5.79 17.93
C SER A 190 -25.87 6.40 17.45
N HIS A 191 -25.01 6.78 18.37
CA HIS A 191 -23.68 7.34 18.07
C HIS A 191 -22.86 6.45 17.12
N PHE A 192 -22.89 5.14 17.33
CA PHE A 192 -22.22 4.17 16.47
C PHE A 192 -22.77 4.23 15.03
N ARG A 193 -24.10 4.27 14.89
CA ARG A 193 -24.76 4.36 13.58
C ARG A 193 -24.41 5.65 12.86
N ILE A 194 -24.35 6.77 13.58
CA ILE A 194 -23.98 8.07 13.00
C ILE A 194 -22.53 8.00 12.50
N MET A 195 -21.58 7.52 13.29
CA MET A 195 -20.18 7.45 12.92
C MET A 195 -19.93 6.51 11.73
N PHE A 196 -20.41 5.27 11.80
CA PHE A 196 -20.02 4.23 10.84
C PHE A 196 -20.94 4.07 9.65
N VAL A 197 -22.20 4.49 9.74
CA VAL A 197 -23.16 4.38 8.63
C VAL A 197 -23.39 5.71 7.91
N HIS A 198 -23.31 6.84 8.63
CA HIS A 198 -23.59 8.14 8.01
C HIS A 198 -22.33 8.96 7.70
N ILE A 199 -21.32 8.95 8.57
CA ILE A 199 -20.10 9.76 8.37
C ILE A 199 -19.00 8.98 7.63
N LEU A 200 -18.64 7.76 8.08
CA LEU A 200 -17.54 6.98 7.50
C LEU A 200 -17.64 6.80 5.98
N PRO A 201 -18.80 6.46 5.40
CA PRO A 201 -18.90 6.27 3.94
C PRO A 201 -18.52 7.52 3.14
N SER A 202 -18.79 8.72 3.65
CA SER A 202 -18.43 9.97 3.00
C SER A 202 -16.92 10.28 3.07
N THR A 203 -16.19 9.62 3.97
CA THR A 203 -14.74 9.79 4.12
C THR A 203 -13.93 8.78 3.29
N ILE A 204 -14.55 7.70 2.81
CA ILE A 204 -13.90 6.59 2.12
C ILE A 204 -13.12 7.05 0.90
N GLY A 205 -13.62 8.01 0.13
CA GLY A 205 -12.94 8.51 -1.06
C GLY A 205 -11.53 8.99 -0.78
N GLY A 206 -11.36 9.88 0.19
CA GLY A 206 -10.04 10.38 0.61
C GLY A 206 -9.15 9.30 1.22
N ILE A 207 -9.73 8.37 1.98
CA ILE A 207 -9.01 7.24 2.57
C ILE A 207 -8.47 6.33 1.47
N LEU A 208 -9.27 5.97 0.45
CA LEU A 208 -8.86 5.10 -0.65
C LEU A 208 -7.74 5.69 -1.49
N VAL A 209 -7.82 6.98 -1.81
CA VAL A 209 -6.74 7.66 -2.55
C VAL A 209 -5.44 7.58 -1.79
N TYR A 210 -5.44 7.98 -0.52
CA TYR A 210 -4.23 7.94 0.29
C TYR A 210 -3.74 6.51 0.54
N PHE A 211 -4.66 5.56 0.74
CA PHE A 211 -4.36 4.14 0.90
C PHE A 211 -3.55 3.61 -0.30
N THR A 212 -4.03 3.88 -1.52
CA THR A 212 -3.37 3.41 -2.74
C THR A 212 -1.94 3.91 -2.85
N MET A 213 -1.73 5.23 -2.68
CA MET A 213 -0.40 5.84 -2.71
C MET A 213 0.49 5.30 -1.57
N ARG A 214 -0.10 5.07 -0.40
CA ARG A 214 0.62 4.61 0.78
C ARG A 214 1.10 3.16 0.65
N VAL A 215 0.38 2.29 -0.07
CA VAL A 215 0.83 0.91 -0.35
C VAL A 215 2.18 0.92 -1.06
N GLY A 216 2.35 1.72 -2.12
CA GLY A 216 3.63 1.82 -2.83
C GLY A 216 4.78 2.26 -1.93
N THR A 217 4.58 3.35 -1.16
CA THR A 217 5.61 3.84 -0.23
C THR A 217 5.90 2.86 0.90
N SER A 218 4.92 2.04 1.30
CA SER A 218 5.09 1.01 2.33
C SER A 218 5.91 -0.17 1.82
N VAL A 219 5.74 -0.59 0.55
CA VAL A 219 6.61 -1.59 -0.10
C VAL A 219 8.05 -1.09 -0.12
N LEU A 220 8.29 0.17 -0.51
CA LEU A 220 9.63 0.76 -0.50
C LEU A 220 10.23 0.78 0.91
N THR A 221 9.44 1.19 1.92
CA THR A 221 9.90 1.22 3.31
C THR A 221 10.24 -0.17 3.83
N ALA A 222 9.39 -1.17 3.55
CA ALA A 222 9.62 -2.56 3.93
C ALA A 222 10.88 -3.12 3.26
N ALA A 223 11.06 -2.87 1.96
CA ALA A 223 12.26 -3.26 1.22
C ALA A 223 13.52 -2.60 1.79
N SER A 224 13.44 -1.32 2.18
CA SER A 224 14.56 -0.61 2.81
C SER A 224 14.93 -1.20 4.18
N LEU A 225 13.93 -1.58 5.00
CA LEU A 225 14.18 -2.26 6.29
C LEU A 225 14.76 -3.66 6.08
N SER A 226 14.28 -4.41 5.09
CA SER A 226 14.84 -5.71 4.71
C SER A 226 16.26 -5.60 4.17
N PHE A 227 16.55 -4.56 3.38
CA PHE A 227 17.90 -4.26 2.90
C PHE A 227 18.89 -4.00 4.06
N LEU A 228 18.42 -3.37 5.14
CA LEU A 228 19.20 -3.17 6.37
C LEU A 228 19.26 -4.42 7.27
N GLY A 229 18.69 -5.56 6.84
CA GLY A 229 18.68 -6.81 7.61
C GLY A 229 17.63 -6.87 8.72
N MET A 230 16.73 -5.88 8.79
CA MET A 230 15.68 -5.79 9.84
C MET A 230 14.35 -6.41 9.42
N GLY A 231 14.15 -6.69 8.13
CA GLY A 231 12.92 -7.26 7.58
C GLY A 231 12.98 -8.76 7.34
N ALA A 232 12.70 -9.15 6.09
CA ALA A 232 12.73 -10.53 5.66
C ALA A 232 14.12 -11.13 5.79
N GLN A 233 14.19 -12.34 6.36
CA GLN A 233 15.45 -13.06 6.52
C GLN A 233 15.62 -14.11 5.40
N PRO A 234 16.85 -14.41 4.96
CA PRO A 234 17.10 -15.51 4.04
C PRO A 234 16.50 -16.84 4.55
N PRO A 235 15.98 -17.71 3.67
CA PRO A 235 16.04 -17.68 2.22
C PRO A 235 14.88 -16.93 1.53
N SER A 236 14.13 -16.10 2.25
CA SER A 236 12.96 -15.38 1.74
C SER A 236 13.30 -14.58 0.47
N PRO A 237 12.48 -14.67 -0.60
CA PRO A 237 12.69 -13.95 -1.85
C PRO A 237 12.13 -12.52 -1.83
N GLU A 238 11.89 -11.93 -0.66
CA GLU A 238 11.41 -10.54 -0.56
C GLU A 238 12.38 -9.60 -1.29
N TRP A 239 11.85 -8.65 -2.07
CA TRP A 239 12.65 -7.83 -3.00
C TRP A 239 13.76 -7.03 -2.32
N GLY A 240 13.52 -6.49 -1.11
CA GLY A 240 14.54 -5.79 -0.34
C GLY A 240 15.64 -6.72 0.19
N ALA A 241 15.28 -7.94 0.61
CA ALA A 241 16.24 -8.97 0.99
C ALA A 241 17.07 -9.45 -0.20
N MET A 242 16.46 -9.53 -1.40
CA MET A 242 17.19 -9.84 -2.65
C MET A 242 18.21 -8.73 -2.96
N LEU A 243 17.83 -7.46 -2.82
CA LEU A 243 18.77 -6.34 -2.97
C LEU A 243 19.91 -6.40 -1.94
N ALA A 244 19.61 -6.73 -0.70
CA ALA A 244 20.63 -6.86 0.36
C ALA A 244 21.65 -7.95 0.04
N SER A 245 21.18 -9.11 -0.46
CA SER A 245 22.07 -10.23 -0.82
C SER A 245 22.93 -9.96 -2.04
N SER A 246 22.52 -9.06 -2.93
CA SER A 246 23.24 -8.72 -4.16
C SER A 246 24.04 -7.42 -4.10
N ARG A 247 24.08 -6.75 -2.93
CA ARG A 247 24.71 -5.43 -2.78
C ARG A 247 26.19 -5.39 -3.19
N ASP A 248 26.92 -6.47 -2.93
CA ASP A 248 28.35 -6.55 -3.21
C ASP A 248 28.64 -6.68 -4.71
N PHE A 249 27.60 -6.96 -5.53
CA PHE A 249 27.68 -7.11 -6.99
C PHE A 249 27.23 -5.88 -7.77
N ILE A 250 26.77 -4.80 -7.10
CA ILE A 250 26.25 -3.59 -7.77
C ILE A 250 27.28 -2.96 -8.71
N ALA A 251 28.55 -2.98 -8.33
CA ALA A 251 29.66 -2.39 -9.10
C ALA A 251 30.48 -3.41 -9.89
N VAL A 252 30.03 -4.67 -9.97
CA VAL A 252 30.75 -5.73 -10.68
C VAL A 252 30.13 -5.92 -12.04
N ASP A 253 30.96 -5.77 -13.08
CA ASP A 253 30.51 -5.92 -14.45
C ASP A 253 29.90 -7.31 -14.71
N GLY A 254 28.77 -7.34 -15.42
CA GLY A 254 28.05 -8.56 -15.74
C GLY A 254 27.02 -9.02 -14.71
N TYR A 255 27.00 -8.49 -13.49
CA TYR A 255 26.10 -8.93 -12.42
C TYR A 255 25.02 -7.90 -12.04
N MET A 256 24.93 -6.80 -12.76
CA MET A 256 23.95 -5.72 -12.49
C MET A 256 22.50 -6.23 -12.47
N TYR A 257 22.19 -7.31 -13.18
CA TYR A 257 20.85 -7.90 -13.23
C TYR A 257 20.32 -8.34 -11.86
N LEU A 258 21.21 -8.75 -10.94
CA LEU A 258 20.86 -9.18 -9.59
C LEU A 258 20.18 -8.07 -8.76
N THR A 259 20.57 -6.82 -8.97
CA THR A 259 20.01 -5.65 -8.28
C THR A 259 18.98 -4.92 -9.11
N LEU A 260 19.16 -4.88 -10.43
CA LEU A 260 18.29 -4.15 -11.36
C LEU A 260 16.85 -4.68 -11.30
N TYR A 261 16.65 -6.00 -11.40
CA TYR A 261 15.31 -6.56 -11.49
C TYR A 261 14.50 -6.43 -10.19
N PRO A 262 15.02 -6.74 -8.99
CA PRO A 262 14.29 -6.45 -7.76
C PRO A 262 14.01 -4.96 -7.57
N GLY A 263 14.99 -4.11 -7.91
CA GLY A 263 14.82 -2.65 -7.90
C GLY A 263 13.73 -2.16 -8.83
N LEU A 264 13.65 -2.71 -10.06
CA LEU A 264 12.57 -2.42 -11.02
C LEU A 264 11.20 -2.85 -10.50
N CYS A 265 11.10 -4.01 -9.84
CA CYS A 265 9.84 -4.47 -9.24
C CYS A 265 9.33 -3.49 -8.18
N ILE A 266 10.22 -3.03 -7.28
CA ILE A 266 9.90 -2.01 -6.28
C ILE A 266 9.51 -0.70 -6.95
N PHE A 267 10.32 -0.21 -7.88
CA PHE A 267 10.08 1.03 -8.62
C PHE A 267 8.73 1.02 -9.34
N LEU A 268 8.43 -0.03 -10.10
CA LEU A 268 7.16 -0.18 -10.82
C LEU A 268 5.98 -0.21 -9.84
N THR A 269 6.10 -0.91 -8.71
CA THR A 269 5.05 -0.95 -7.70
C THR A 269 4.78 0.45 -7.14
N VAL A 270 5.82 1.19 -6.75
CA VAL A 270 5.68 2.56 -6.22
C VAL A 270 5.08 3.49 -7.25
N LEU A 271 5.62 3.46 -8.47
CA LEU A 271 5.14 4.30 -9.58
C LEU A 271 3.66 4.03 -9.88
N CYS A 272 3.29 2.77 -10.04
CA CYS A 272 1.93 2.38 -10.38
C CYS A 272 0.95 2.71 -9.24
N CYS A 273 1.32 2.51 -7.97
CA CYS A 273 0.49 2.90 -6.83
C CYS A 273 0.25 4.42 -6.78
N ASN A 274 1.28 5.23 -7.04
CA ASN A 274 1.13 6.69 -7.06
C ASN A 274 0.24 7.15 -8.22
N VAL A 275 0.52 6.70 -9.45
CA VAL A 275 -0.28 7.05 -10.64
C VAL A 275 -1.74 6.61 -10.49
N LEU A 276 -1.98 5.41 -9.95
CA LEU A 276 -3.32 4.92 -9.67
C LEU A 276 -4.03 5.77 -8.61
N GLY A 277 -3.31 6.14 -7.54
CA GLY A 277 -3.82 7.03 -6.50
C GLY A 277 -4.21 8.41 -7.02
N ASP A 278 -3.38 9.00 -7.88
CA ASP A 278 -3.69 10.29 -8.53
C ASP A 278 -4.92 10.19 -9.44
N GLY A 279 -5.07 9.13 -10.22
CA GLY A 279 -6.24 8.91 -11.05
C GLY A 279 -7.52 8.66 -10.25
N LEU A 280 -7.42 7.94 -9.11
CA LEU A 280 -8.54 7.79 -8.18
C LEU A 280 -8.94 9.14 -7.58
N ARG A 281 -7.97 9.98 -7.22
CA ARG A 281 -8.21 11.33 -6.72
C ARG A 281 -8.93 12.18 -7.75
N ALA A 282 -8.44 12.20 -9.01
CA ALA A 282 -9.06 12.97 -10.09
C ALA A 282 -10.51 12.50 -10.39
N ALA A 283 -10.78 11.20 -10.25
CA ALA A 283 -12.13 10.65 -10.47
C ALA A 283 -13.10 10.92 -9.32
N LEU A 284 -12.60 11.01 -8.07
CA LEU A 284 -13.41 11.23 -6.87
C LEU A 284 -13.61 12.71 -6.54
N ASP A 285 -12.73 13.61 -7.02
CA ASP A 285 -12.83 15.05 -6.76
C ASP A 285 -13.86 15.68 -7.71
N PRO A 286 -14.99 16.21 -7.21
CA PRO A 286 -15.94 16.95 -8.03
C PRO A 286 -15.34 18.33 -8.34
N LYS A 287 -14.89 18.53 -9.56
CA LYS A 287 -14.66 19.90 -10.07
C LYS A 287 -15.97 20.56 -10.35
#